data_bed1cac714bc6d9f88500699d956ff7e
#
_entry.id   bed1cac714bc6d9f88500699d956ff7e
#
_cell.length_a   1.000
_cell.length_b   1.000
_cell.length_c   1.000
_cell.angle_alpha   90.00
_cell.angle_beta   90.00
_cell.angle_gamma   90.00
#
_symmetry.space_group_name_H-M   'P 1'
#
loop_
_entity.id
_entity.type
_entity.pdbx_description
1 polymer ?
#
loop_
_entity_poly.entity_id
_entity_poly.type
_entity_poly.pdbx_seq_one_letter_code
_entity_poly.pdbx_strand_id
1 'polypeptide(L)'
;METIRFDELELNPKILRGIKDMGFEEATPIQAQGIPAELSGRDVIGQAQTGTGKKSAFGIAVLESVDASSHKTQVIILSPTRELAIQVADEIRKLAKYMHGVKVLPVYGGQDISRQIKALKGGVQIIIGTPGRLMDHLRRKTIRPDHVKTIVLDEADEMLNMGFREDIETVLEYLPQEHQTVLFSATMPKPILEITRKYQHDAINIKIVKKELTVANIDQYYYDVKRKDKIDVLTRLLDYYNPKLSLVFCNTKKMVDELAYELCGRGYSAEGLHGDMKQVQRDRVMKNFRNGKTDILIATDVAARGIDVDDVEAVFNYDLPQDDEYYVHRIGRTGRAGRCGKAFSFVKGKEVYKLKDIQRYCKTKIYAQPIPSSDDVAKIRAEKIMDQISTIIDEENLTSVIDIIENQINESDYTAMDIAAAFLYQAMGASEISTAESKDDYDFHNTGAEDGMVRLFINVGKKDKIKPGDILGAIAGESGMPGRLVGAIDMYDKYTFVEVPAEYGKEVLNAMKNAKIKGRSVNMEPANSR
;
A
#
# COMPACT_ATOMS: atom_id res chain seq x y z
N MET A 1 9.53 -0.26 30.05
CA MET A 1 8.31 0.31 30.62
C MET A 1 7.58 -0.87 31.23
N GLU A 2 7.23 -0.78 32.50
CA GLU A 2 6.46 -1.83 33.16
C GLU A 2 5.13 -2.00 32.44
N THR A 3 4.79 -3.20 32.04
CA THR A 3 3.48 -3.55 31.51
C THR A 3 2.52 -3.63 32.70
N ILE A 4 1.40 -2.92 32.65
CA ILE A 4 0.34 -2.94 33.66
C ILE A 4 -0.76 -3.85 33.15
N ARG A 5 -1.24 -4.75 33.98
CA ARG A 5 -2.40 -5.58 33.64
C ARG A 5 -3.69 -4.80 33.78
N PHE A 6 -4.70 -5.12 32.96
CA PHE A 6 -5.99 -4.41 33.03
C PHE A 6 -6.73 -4.62 34.34
N ASP A 7 -6.50 -5.75 35.04
CA ASP A 7 -7.07 -6.02 36.36
C ASP A 7 -6.49 -5.12 37.48
N GLU A 8 -5.33 -4.48 37.26
CA GLU A 8 -4.72 -3.52 38.18
C GLU A 8 -5.28 -2.09 38.04
N LEU A 9 -6.09 -1.83 36.99
CA LEU A 9 -6.61 -0.49 36.67
C LEU A 9 -7.94 -0.14 37.39
N GLU A 10 -8.40 -0.94 38.35
CA GLU A 10 -9.65 -0.69 39.13
C GLU A 10 -10.88 -0.41 38.26
N LEU A 11 -11.03 -1.13 37.12
CA LEU A 11 -12.12 -0.94 36.17
C LEU A 11 -13.38 -1.71 36.57
N ASN A 12 -14.53 -1.27 36.06
CA ASN A 12 -15.80 -1.96 36.24
C ASN A 12 -15.67 -3.45 35.78
N PRO A 13 -16.09 -4.42 36.60
CA PRO A 13 -15.98 -5.84 36.28
C PRO A 13 -16.62 -6.24 34.94
N LYS A 14 -17.69 -5.52 34.51
CA LYS A 14 -18.34 -5.76 33.22
C LYS A 14 -17.48 -5.33 32.04
N ILE A 15 -16.71 -4.25 32.18
CA ILE A 15 -15.75 -3.77 31.18
C ILE A 15 -14.55 -4.69 31.13
N LEU A 16 -13.99 -5.07 32.30
CA LEU A 16 -12.90 -6.05 32.39
C LEU A 16 -13.24 -7.36 31.69
N ARG A 17 -14.49 -7.84 31.84
CA ARG A 17 -14.96 -9.02 31.12
C ARG A 17 -15.00 -8.81 29.60
N GLY A 18 -15.41 -7.63 29.14
CA GLY A 18 -15.38 -7.25 27.73
C GLY A 18 -13.95 -7.20 27.17
N ILE A 19 -13.01 -6.62 27.91
CA ILE A 19 -11.57 -6.55 27.58
C ILE A 19 -11.01 -7.97 27.43
N LYS A 20 -11.32 -8.86 28.37
CA LYS A 20 -10.86 -10.26 28.35
C LYS A 20 -11.42 -11.04 27.16
N ASP A 21 -12.70 -10.81 26.79
CA ASP A 21 -13.30 -11.43 25.60
C ASP A 21 -12.64 -10.96 24.29
N MET A 22 -12.01 -9.78 24.30
CA MET A 22 -11.23 -9.26 23.17
C MET A 22 -9.79 -9.78 23.14
N GLY A 23 -9.39 -10.62 24.12
CA GLY A 23 -8.04 -11.19 24.20
C GLY A 23 -6.97 -10.23 24.71
N PHE A 24 -7.36 -9.14 25.38
CA PHE A 24 -6.41 -8.18 25.94
C PHE A 24 -6.07 -8.55 27.39
N GLU A 25 -4.81 -8.79 27.68
CA GLU A 25 -4.31 -9.13 29.02
C GLU A 25 -3.53 -7.96 29.63
N GLU A 26 -2.63 -7.34 28.87
CA GLU A 26 -1.76 -6.26 29.27
C GLU A 26 -2.13 -4.96 28.58
N ALA A 27 -2.10 -3.87 29.32
CA ALA A 27 -2.34 -2.53 28.78
C ALA A 27 -1.12 -2.03 28.00
N THR A 28 -1.35 -1.53 26.82
CA THR A 28 -0.31 -0.83 26.04
C THR A 28 0.12 0.46 26.78
N PRO A 29 1.30 1.03 26.48
CA PRO A 29 1.77 2.25 27.17
C PRO A 29 0.78 3.44 27.10
N ILE A 30 0.02 3.57 26.00
CA ILE A 30 -0.99 4.65 25.89
C ILE A 30 -2.23 4.34 26.72
N GLN A 31 -2.60 3.06 26.88
CA GLN A 31 -3.70 2.64 27.72
C GLN A 31 -3.35 2.76 29.21
N ALA A 32 -2.16 2.29 29.61
CA ALA A 32 -1.67 2.36 30.98
C ALA A 32 -1.61 3.79 31.54
N GLN A 33 -1.28 4.76 30.70
CA GLN A 33 -1.22 6.18 31.09
C GLN A 33 -2.53 6.93 30.81
N GLY A 34 -3.18 6.62 29.68
CA GLY A 34 -4.38 7.33 29.21
C GLY A 34 -5.61 7.02 30.03
N ILE A 35 -5.88 5.75 30.32
CA ILE A 35 -7.08 5.36 31.07
C ILE A 35 -7.15 6.07 32.45
N PRO A 36 -6.13 6.01 33.32
CA PRO A 36 -6.17 6.70 34.60
C PRO A 36 -6.27 8.23 34.45
N ALA A 37 -5.59 8.79 33.45
CA ALA A 37 -5.63 10.24 33.20
C ALA A 37 -7.04 10.69 32.80
N GLU A 38 -7.72 9.97 31.92
CA GLU A 38 -9.10 10.28 31.50
C GLU A 38 -10.10 10.07 32.65
N LEU A 39 -9.93 9.01 33.46
CA LEU A 39 -10.76 8.74 34.64
C LEU A 39 -10.63 9.80 35.74
N SER A 40 -9.52 10.55 35.78
CA SER A 40 -9.36 11.67 36.69
C SER A 40 -10.28 12.87 36.37
N GLY A 41 -10.98 12.85 35.23
CA GLY A 41 -11.85 13.93 34.76
C GLY A 41 -11.12 15.15 34.18
N ARG A 42 -9.78 15.12 34.12
CA ARG A 42 -8.96 16.20 33.52
C ARG A 42 -8.91 16.06 32.00
N ASP A 43 -8.66 17.16 31.33
CA ASP A 43 -8.40 17.12 29.88
C ASP A 43 -7.12 16.32 29.57
N VAL A 44 -7.12 15.63 28.43
CA VAL A 44 -6.01 14.76 28.04
C VAL A 44 -5.57 15.05 26.61
N ILE A 45 -4.26 15.12 26.41
CA ILE A 45 -3.62 15.14 25.10
C ILE A 45 -2.81 13.85 24.97
N GLY A 46 -3.27 12.92 24.15
CA GLY A 46 -2.60 11.67 23.86
C GLY A 46 -1.88 11.71 22.52
N GLN A 47 -0.55 11.91 22.52
CA GLN A 47 0.24 11.80 21.30
C GLN A 47 0.76 10.36 21.13
N ALA A 48 0.15 9.61 20.20
CA ALA A 48 0.56 8.24 19.89
C ALA A 48 0.18 7.86 18.46
N GLN A 49 0.95 6.97 17.85
CA GLN A 49 0.71 6.50 16.48
C GLN A 49 -0.54 5.60 16.37
N THR A 50 -0.99 5.34 15.13
CA THR A 50 -2.05 4.35 14.86
C THR A 50 -1.60 2.96 15.28
N GLY A 51 -2.54 2.11 15.74
CA GLY A 51 -2.23 0.75 16.18
C GLY A 51 -1.62 0.62 17.58
N THR A 52 -1.54 1.71 18.37
CA THR A 52 -1.04 1.68 19.75
C THR A 52 -2.10 1.36 20.81
N GLY A 53 -3.37 1.16 20.41
CA GLY A 53 -4.48 0.90 21.36
C GLY A 53 -5.21 2.15 21.86
N LYS A 54 -5.08 3.31 21.17
CA LYS A 54 -5.78 4.56 21.54
C LYS A 54 -7.29 4.39 21.66
N LYS A 55 -7.91 3.69 20.71
CA LYS A 55 -9.37 3.50 20.67
C LYS A 55 -9.89 2.78 21.91
N SER A 56 -9.21 1.73 22.33
CA SER A 56 -9.55 1.02 23.57
C SER A 56 -9.24 1.87 24.80
N ALA A 57 -8.19 2.74 24.78
CA ALA A 57 -7.90 3.63 25.89
C ALA A 57 -9.08 4.55 26.19
N PHE A 58 -9.47 5.41 25.23
CA PHE A 58 -10.62 6.29 25.47
C PHE A 58 -11.96 5.54 25.51
N GLY A 59 -12.09 4.42 24.81
CA GLY A 59 -13.30 3.59 24.85
C GLY A 59 -13.61 3.05 26.24
N ILE A 60 -12.59 2.57 26.95
CA ILE A 60 -12.69 2.08 28.35
C ILE A 60 -13.05 3.25 29.28
N ALA A 61 -12.31 4.35 29.23
CA ALA A 61 -12.53 5.50 30.10
C ALA A 61 -13.93 6.13 29.90
N VAL A 62 -14.38 6.22 28.64
CA VAL A 62 -15.72 6.69 28.31
C VAL A 62 -16.80 5.76 28.88
N LEU A 63 -16.63 4.44 28.78
CA LEU A 63 -17.59 3.48 29.30
C LEU A 63 -17.67 3.50 30.83
N GLU A 64 -16.57 3.77 31.54
CA GLU A 64 -16.57 3.97 33.00
C GLU A 64 -17.37 5.20 33.42
N SER A 65 -17.35 6.27 32.63
CA SER A 65 -17.99 7.55 32.95
C SER A 65 -19.49 7.60 32.59
N VAL A 66 -20.00 6.64 31.80
CA VAL A 66 -21.37 6.67 31.26
C VAL A 66 -22.38 6.09 32.25
N ASP A 67 -23.42 6.87 32.53
CA ASP A 67 -24.62 6.37 33.22
C ASP A 67 -25.56 5.69 32.23
N ALA A 68 -25.62 4.35 32.30
CA ALA A 68 -26.45 3.52 31.43
C ALA A 68 -27.97 3.70 31.67
N SER A 69 -28.39 4.25 32.81
CA SER A 69 -29.81 4.51 33.14
C SER A 69 -30.31 5.77 32.45
N SER A 70 -29.46 6.69 32.09
CA SER A 70 -29.81 7.93 31.41
C SER A 70 -29.98 7.70 29.90
N HIS A 71 -31.07 8.26 29.35
CA HIS A 71 -31.32 8.25 27.90
C HIS A 71 -30.70 9.48 27.17
N LYS A 72 -29.87 10.26 27.87
CA LYS A 72 -29.24 11.46 27.33
C LYS A 72 -27.89 11.15 26.72
N THR A 73 -27.47 11.94 25.72
CA THR A 73 -26.13 11.88 25.17
C THR A 73 -25.13 12.44 26.17
N GLN A 74 -24.14 11.64 26.56
CA GLN A 74 -23.16 11.98 27.58
C GLN A 74 -21.76 12.09 26.99
N VAL A 75 -21.51 11.42 25.86
CA VAL A 75 -20.22 11.39 25.20
C VAL A 75 -20.37 11.60 23.69
N ILE A 76 -19.50 12.45 23.16
CA ILE A 76 -19.33 12.63 21.71
C ILE A 76 -17.89 12.29 21.35
N ILE A 77 -17.73 11.49 20.30
CA ILE A 77 -16.41 11.13 19.73
C ILE A 77 -16.38 11.61 18.30
N LEU A 78 -15.43 12.47 17.94
CA LEU A 78 -15.19 12.88 16.56
C LEU A 78 -14.14 11.99 15.91
N SER A 79 -14.42 11.54 14.71
CA SER A 79 -13.50 10.75 13.88
C SER A 79 -13.45 11.30 12.46
N PRO A 80 -12.30 11.28 11.77
CA PRO A 80 -12.15 11.93 10.45
C PRO A 80 -12.97 11.27 9.35
N THR A 81 -13.19 9.95 9.43
CA THR A 81 -13.88 9.19 8.39
C THR A 81 -15.02 8.35 8.94
N ARG A 82 -15.93 7.96 8.04
CA ARG A 82 -17.08 7.11 8.34
C ARG A 82 -16.64 5.74 8.82
N GLU A 83 -15.65 5.20 8.14
CA GLU A 83 -15.07 3.89 8.40
C GLU A 83 -14.50 3.84 9.82
N LEU A 84 -13.75 4.86 10.22
CA LEU A 84 -13.22 4.99 11.58
C LEU A 84 -14.35 5.15 12.62
N ALA A 85 -15.37 5.98 12.34
CA ALA A 85 -16.50 6.15 13.26
C ALA A 85 -17.24 4.81 13.50
N ILE A 86 -17.39 3.99 12.46
CA ILE A 86 -17.99 2.65 12.58
C ILE A 86 -17.08 1.74 13.40
N GLN A 87 -15.77 1.72 13.14
CA GLN A 87 -14.81 0.90 13.88
C GLN A 87 -14.78 1.24 15.36
N VAL A 88 -14.71 2.53 15.70
CA VAL A 88 -14.76 2.99 17.09
C VAL A 88 -16.06 2.56 17.75
N ALA A 89 -17.20 2.69 17.05
CA ALA A 89 -18.49 2.25 17.57
C ALA A 89 -18.52 0.74 17.84
N ASP A 90 -17.97 -0.07 16.94
CA ASP A 90 -17.95 -1.52 17.09
C ASP A 90 -16.98 -1.96 18.21
N GLU A 91 -15.83 -1.29 18.35
CA GLU A 91 -14.88 -1.55 19.44
C GLU A 91 -15.51 -1.22 20.81
N ILE A 92 -16.15 -0.04 20.95
CA ILE A 92 -16.84 0.35 22.18
C ILE A 92 -18.01 -0.62 22.48
N ARG A 93 -18.74 -1.09 21.48
CA ARG A 93 -19.81 -2.10 21.67
C ARG A 93 -19.26 -3.44 22.18
N LYS A 94 -18.08 -3.87 21.68
CA LYS A 94 -17.42 -5.09 22.18
C LYS A 94 -16.99 -4.93 23.64
N LEU A 95 -16.40 -3.79 23.99
CA LEU A 95 -16.04 -3.46 25.38
C LEU A 95 -17.29 -3.40 26.29
N ALA A 96 -18.40 -2.81 25.79
CA ALA A 96 -19.67 -2.67 26.51
C ALA A 96 -20.54 -3.93 26.50
N LYS A 97 -20.08 -5.06 25.98
CA LYS A 97 -20.86 -6.30 25.77
C LYS A 97 -21.70 -6.72 26.99
N TYR A 98 -21.19 -6.48 28.17
CA TYR A 98 -21.82 -6.84 29.44
C TYR A 98 -22.48 -5.66 30.17
N MET A 99 -22.45 -4.45 29.58
CA MET A 99 -23.08 -3.23 30.10
C MET A 99 -24.48 -3.05 29.52
N HIS A 100 -25.50 -3.60 30.17
CA HIS A 100 -26.86 -3.46 29.71
C HIS A 100 -27.33 -1.99 29.76
N GLY A 101 -27.99 -1.52 28.72
CA GLY A 101 -28.57 -0.17 28.64
C GLY A 101 -27.67 0.85 27.90
N VAL A 102 -26.38 0.60 27.74
CA VAL A 102 -25.49 1.49 26.99
C VAL A 102 -25.76 1.34 25.49
N LYS A 103 -26.05 2.47 24.82
CA LYS A 103 -26.27 2.55 23.38
C LYS A 103 -25.20 3.40 22.72
N VAL A 104 -24.58 2.87 21.70
CA VAL A 104 -23.51 3.47 20.92
C VAL A 104 -23.97 3.66 19.48
N LEU A 105 -23.98 4.89 18.97
CA LEU A 105 -24.49 5.22 17.65
C LEU A 105 -23.42 5.94 16.80
N PRO A 106 -22.98 5.35 15.68
CA PRO A 106 -22.20 6.07 14.70
C PRO A 106 -23.08 6.97 13.82
N VAL A 107 -22.69 8.25 13.65
CA VAL A 107 -23.36 9.25 12.82
C VAL A 107 -22.41 9.80 11.78
N TYR A 108 -22.69 9.58 10.49
CA TYR A 108 -21.80 9.95 9.40
C TYR A 108 -22.56 10.27 8.12
N GLY A 109 -21.93 11.00 7.21
CA GLY A 109 -22.52 11.38 5.93
C GLY A 109 -22.70 10.19 4.98
N GLY A 110 -23.63 10.31 4.00
CA GLY A 110 -23.87 9.26 2.99
C GLY A 110 -24.89 8.20 3.42
N GLN A 111 -25.25 8.15 4.69
CA GLN A 111 -26.40 7.40 5.18
C GLN A 111 -27.62 8.33 5.28
N ASP A 112 -28.84 7.78 5.09
CA ASP A 112 -30.07 8.52 5.30
C ASP A 112 -30.13 9.04 6.74
N ILE A 113 -30.24 10.36 6.88
CA ILE A 113 -30.28 11.05 8.16
C ILE A 113 -31.52 10.63 9.00
N SER A 114 -32.64 10.28 8.36
CA SER A 114 -33.87 9.88 9.03
C SER A 114 -33.68 8.62 9.89
N ARG A 115 -32.81 7.68 9.44
CA ARG A 115 -32.43 6.50 10.21
C ARG A 115 -31.67 6.87 11.48
N GLN A 116 -30.75 7.82 11.36
CA GLN A 116 -29.96 8.31 12.50
C GLN A 116 -30.84 9.06 13.49
N ILE A 117 -31.77 9.91 13.01
CA ILE A 117 -32.74 10.63 13.85
C ILE A 117 -33.63 9.64 14.59
N LYS A 118 -34.11 8.59 13.93
CA LYS A 118 -34.93 7.55 14.59
C LYS A 118 -34.16 6.85 15.71
N ALA A 119 -32.91 6.52 15.49
CA ALA A 119 -32.02 5.90 16.49
C ALA A 119 -31.76 6.85 17.68
N LEU A 120 -31.51 8.14 17.42
CA LEU A 120 -31.29 9.17 18.45
C LEU A 120 -32.50 9.37 19.34
N LYS A 121 -33.71 9.32 18.79
CA LYS A 121 -34.99 9.40 19.57
C LYS A 121 -35.15 8.26 20.57
N GLY A 122 -34.49 7.11 20.33
CA GLY A 122 -34.49 5.97 21.25
C GLY A 122 -33.56 6.14 22.46
N GLY A 123 -32.92 7.30 22.60
CA GLY A 123 -31.92 7.59 23.63
C GLY A 123 -30.57 6.91 23.35
N VAL A 124 -29.51 7.68 23.27
CA VAL A 124 -28.14 7.21 22.96
C VAL A 124 -27.17 7.96 23.85
N GLN A 125 -26.35 7.22 24.60
CA GLN A 125 -25.38 7.79 25.53
C GLN A 125 -24.09 8.19 24.83
N ILE A 126 -23.61 7.39 23.87
CA ILE A 126 -22.34 7.60 23.18
C ILE A 126 -22.59 7.78 21.67
N ILE A 127 -22.20 8.92 21.15
CA ILE A 127 -22.28 9.25 19.72
C ILE A 127 -20.86 9.31 19.16
N ILE A 128 -20.61 8.59 18.07
CA ILE A 128 -19.37 8.68 17.33
C ILE A 128 -19.69 9.30 15.96
N GLY A 129 -19.07 10.42 15.60
CA GLY A 129 -19.46 11.12 14.40
C GLY A 129 -18.31 11.67 13.56
N THR A 130 -18.57 11.78 12.23
CA THR A 130 -17.74 12.65 11.39
C THR A 130 -18.18 14.10 11.61
N PRO A 131 -17.25 15.09 11.62
CA PRO A 131 -17.54 16.46 11.99
C PRO A 131 -18.76 17.05 11.27
N GLY A 132 -18.79 17.04 9.94
CA GLY A 132 -19.88 17.64 9.17
C GLY A 132 -21.26 17.02 9.42
N ARG A 133 -21.38 15.69 9.67
CA ARG A 133 -22.69 15.07 9.99
C ARG A 133 -23.12 15.37 11.43
N LEU A 134 -22.18 15.42 12.36
CA LEU A 134 -22.49 15.82 13.73
C LEU A 134 -23.01 17.27 13.77
N MET A 135 -22.35 18.18 13.03
CA MET A 135 -22.82 19.55 12.84
C MET A 135 -24.24 19.63 12.28
N ASP A 136 -24.59 18.81 11.28
CA ASP A 136 -25.95 18.75 10.72
C ASP A 136 -26.99 18.34 11.79
N HIS A 137 -26.65 17.36 12.62
CA HIS A 137 -27.51 16.96 13.75
C HIS A 137 -27.64 18.02 14.84
N LEU A 138 -26.54 18.73 15.19
CA LEU A 138 -26.57 19.83 16.18
C LEU A 138 -27.42 21.00 15.67
N ARG A 139 -27.23 21.44 14.43
CA ARG A 139 -28.02 22.50 13.78
C ARG A 139 -29.51 22.15 13.72
N ARG A 140 -29.85 20.90 13.46
CA ARG A 140 -31.24 20.37 13.47
C ARG A 140 -31.79 20.11 14.86
N LYS A 141 -30.98 20.31 15.92
CA LYS A 141 -31.34 20.02 17.33
C LYS A 141 -31.82 18.56 17.53
N THR A 142 -31.37 17.63 16.69
CA THR A 142 -31.63 16.19 16.81
C THR A 142 -30.67 15.51 17.77
N ILE A 143 -29.49 16.10 17.98
CA ILE A 143 -28.56 15.84 19.09
C ILE A 143 -28.66 17.05 20.01
N ARG A 144 -28.88 16.81 21.29
CA ARG A 144 -28.88 17.84 22.35
C ARG A 144 -27.63 17.63 23.20
N PRO A 145 -26.67 18.57 23.16
CA PRO A 145 -25.40 18.40 23.85
C PRO A 145 -25.44 18.75 25.34
N ASP A 146 -26.58 19.21 25.86
CA ASP A 146 -26.73 19.77 27.22
C ASP A 146 -26.22 18.85 28.36
N HIS A 147 -26.10 17.54 28.09
CA HIS A 147 -25.65 16.54 29.06
C HIS A 147 -24.33 15.88 28.67
N VAL A 148 -23.62 16.41 27.67
CA VAL A 148 -22.31 15.90 27.27
C VAL A 148 -21.29 16.24 28.33
N LYS A 149 -20.64 15.22 28.86
CA LYS A 149 -19.59 15.31 29.88
C LYS A 149 -18.19 15.17 29.28
N THR A 150 -18.07 14.43 28.18
CA THR A 150 -16.78 14.16 27.55
C THR A 150 -16.88 14.25 26.03
N ILE A 151 -15.94 14.96 25.44
CA ILE A 151 -15.69 14.91 23.99
C ILE A 151 -14.32 14.30 23.72
N VAL A 152 -14.26 13.39 22.75
CA VAL A 152 -13.01 12.79 22.27
C VAL A 152 -12.78 13.21 20.82
N LEU A 153 -11.60 13.73 20.54
CA LEU A 153 -11.13 14.04 19.18
C LEU A 153 -10.12 12.95 18.77
N ASP A 154 -10.56 11.96 18.01
CA ASP A 154 -9.69 10.87 17.54
C ASP A 154 -9.11 11.19 16.17
N GLU A 155 -7.80 10.96 16.00
CA GLU A 155 -7.03 11.34 14.81
C GLU A 155 -7.24 12.83 14.45
N ALA A 156 -7.04 13.73 15.43
CA ALA A 156 -7.32 15.16 15.30
C ALA A 156 -6.49 15.82 14.17
N ASP A 157 -5.22 15.42 14.00
CA ASP A 157 -4.36 15.85 12.90
C ASP A 157 -4.99 15.50 11.53
N GLU A 158 -5.53 14.32 11.40
CA GLU A 158 -6.19 13.89 10.18
C GLU A 158 -7.47 14.69 9.89
N MET A 159 -8.26 15.00 10.91
CA MET A 159 -9.43 15.86 10.72
C MET A 159 -9.03 17.26 10.24
N LEU A 160 -7.94 17.82 10.74
CA LEU A 160 -7.43 19.12 10.28
C LEU A 160 -6.91 19.05 8.84
N ASN A 161 -6.18 17.99 8.49
CA ASN A 161 -5.67 17.77 7.14
C ASN A 161 -6.82 17.63 6.11
N MET A 162 -7.99 17.19 6.57
CA MET A 162 -9.22 17.12 5.76
C MET A 162 -10.01 18.43 5.72
N GLY A 163 -9.54 19.49 6.41
CA GLY A 163 -10.20 20.81 6.44
C GLY A 163 -11.34 20.94 7.44
N PHE A 164 -11.50 20.01 8.39
CA PHE A 164 -12.59 20.04 9.39
C PHE A 164 -12.31 20.94 10.60
N ARG A 165 -11.34 21.87 10.51
CA ARG A 165 -11.00 22.74 11.64
C ARG A 165 -12.21 23.52 12.16
N GLU A 166 -12.92 24.22 11.26
CA GLU A 166 -14.09 25.03 11.62
C GLU A 166 -15.24 24.17 12.18
N ASP A 167 -15.42 22.97 11.62
CA ASP A 167 -16.43 22.04 12.11
C ASP A 167 -16.13 21.57 13.53
N ILE A 168 -14.86 21.25 13.84
CA ILE A 168 -14.40 20.84 15.17
C ILE A 168 -14.62 21.98 16.17
N GLU A 169 -14.14 23.18 15.85
CA GLU A 169 -14.28 24.34 16.72
C GLU A 169 -15.77 24.64 16.99
N THR A 170 -16.60 24.57 15.96
CA THR A 170 -18.05 24.79 16.13
C THR A 170 -18.70 23.70 16.98
N VAL A 171 -18.32 22.43 16.85
CA VAL A 171 -18.84 21.36 17.73
C VAL A 171 -18.48 21.63 19.17
N LEU A 172 -17.22 22.02 19.45
CA LEU A 172 -16.75 22.36 20.80
C LEU A 172 -17.55 23.53 21.39
N GLU A 173 -17.90 24.55 20.60
CA GLU A 173 -18.72 25.70 21.03
C GLU A 173 -20.18 25.35 21.35
N TYR A 174 -20.71 24.24 20.83
CA TYR A 174 -22.05 23.75 21.18
C TYR A 174 -22.13 23.01 22.51
N LEU A 175 -20.98 22.60 23.08
CA LEU A 175 -20.94 21.82 24.32
C LEU A 175 -21.16 22.68 25.56
N PRO A 176 -21.56 22.10 26.68
CA PRO A 176 -21.58 22.77 27.98
C PRO A 176 -20.20 23.33 28.34
N GLN A 177 -20.15 24.39 29.12
CA GLN A 177 -18.86 24.98 29.57
C GLN A 177 -18.02 23.99 30.37
N GLU A 178 -18.68 23.17 31.19
CA GLU A 178 -18.01 22.12 31.97
C GLU A 178 -18.10 20.79 31.22
N HIS A 179 -17.04 20.43 30.53
CA HIS A 179 -16.86 19.11 29.91
C HIS A 179 -15.38 18.77 29.83
N GLN A 180 -15.07 17.50 29.80
CA GLN A 180 -13.72 17.00 29.57
C GLN A 180 -13.44 16.92 28.06
N THR A 181 -12.30 17.44 27.63
CA THR A 181 -11.81 17.30 26.24
C THR A 181 -10.61 16.35 26.18
N VAL A 182 -10.79 15.25 25.48
CA VAL A 182 -9.73 14.24 25.23
C VAL A 182 -9.32 14.33 23.77
N LEU A 183 -8.05 14.57 23.50
CA LEU A 183 -7.51 14.71 22.16
C LEU A 183 -6.45 13.63 21.91
N PHE A 184 -6.68 12.81 20.90
CA PHE A 184 -5.69 11.86 20.39
C PHE A 184 -5.23 12.26 18.98
N SER A 185 -3.91 12.31 18.81
CA SER A 185 -3.27 12.65 17.54
C SER A 185 -1.96 11.88 17.37
N ALA A 186 -1.57 11.59 16.15
CA ALA A 186 -0.23 11.06 15.86
C ALA A 186 0.81 12.20 15.86
N THR A 187 0.43 13.35 15.33
CA THR A 187 1.28 14.55 15.22
C THR A 187 0.67 15.75 15.93
N MET A 188 1.51 16.71 16.28
CA MET A 188 1.08 17.94 16.98
C MET A 188 1.47 19.20 16.19
N PRO A 189 0.92 19.41 14.99
CA PRO A 189 1.17 20.61 14.21
C PRO A 189 0.57 21.86 14.89
N LYS A 190 1.02 23.05 14.47
CA LYS A 190 0.55 24.33 15.07
C LYS A 190 -0.97 24.43 15.20
N PRO A 191 -1.80 24.07 14.19
CA PRO A 191 -3.25 24.17 14.32
C PRO A 191 -3.85 23.27 15.42
N ILE A 192 -3.27 22.08 15.68
CA ILE A 192 -3.68 21.23 16.82
C ILE A 192 -3.35 21.92 18.13
N LEU A 193 -2.13 22.47 18.26
CA LEU A 193 -1.72 23.21 19.46
C LEU A 193 -2.59 24.44 19.72
N GLU A 194 -3.11 25.09 18.69
CA GLU A 194 -4.06 26.20 18.83
C GLU A 194 -5.41 25.73 19.40
N ILE A 195 -5.93 24.60 18.87
CA ILE A 195 -7.17 23.98 19.39
C ILE A 195 -6.99 23.58 20.87
N THR A 196 -5.89 22.93 21.22
CA THR A 196 -5.65 22.50 22.60
C THR A 196 -5.57 23.71 23.54
N ARG A 197 -4.90 24.79 23.15
CA ARG A 197 -4.80 26.02 23.96
C ARG A 197 -6.15 26.75 24.15
N LYS A 198 -7.03 26.67 23.15
CA LYS A 198 -8.33 27.35 23.18
C LYS A 198 -9.38 26.57 23.96
N TYR A 199 -9.39 25.24 23.85
CA TYR A 199 -10.50 24.41 24.31
C TYR A 199 -10.13 23.40 25.41
N GLN A 200 -8.86 23.28 25.80
CA GLN A 200 -8.44 22.42 26.90
C GLN A 200 -7.86 23.22 28.05
N HIS A 201 -8.14 22.77 29.29
CA HIS A 201 -7.71 23.39 30.51
C HIS A 201 -6.91 22.39 31.36
N ASP A 202 -5.69 22.76 31.75
CA ASP A 202 -4.79 21.94 32.58
C ASP A 202 -4.67 20.48 32.10
N ALA A 203 -4.51 20.30 30.79
CA ALA A 203 -4.51 19.00 30.15
C ALA A 203 -3.29 18.16 30.55
N ILE A 204 -3.53 16.89 30.84
CA ILE A 204 -2.47 15.88 31.01
C ILE A 204 -1.92 15.54 29.62
N ASN A 205 -0.62 15.75 29.44
CA ASN A 205 0.03 15.47 28.16
C ASN A 205 0.75 14.11 28.22
N ILE A 206 0.23 13.16 27.46
CA ILE A 206 0.78 11.79 27.34
C ILE A 206 1.43 11.67 25.98
N LYS A 207 2.73 11.45 25.96
CA LYS A 207 3.50 11.31 24.74
C LYS A 207 4.16 9.94 24.68
N ILE A 208 3.59 9.06 23.87
CA ILE A 208 4.16 7.75 23.60
C ILE A 208 5.02 7.86 22.35
N VAL A 209 6.29 8.15 22.56
CA VAL A 209 7.30 8.17 21.50
C VAL A 209 7.81 6.74 21.35
N LYS A 210 7.37 6.01 20.33
CA LYS A 210 8.17 4.86 19.88
C LYS A 210 9.47 5.45 19.31
N LYS A 211 10.63 4.97 19.79
CA LYS A 211 11.97 5.37 19.30
C LYS A 211 12.14 5.11 17.80
N GLU A 212 11.33 4.25 17.22
CA GLU A 212 11.27 3.95 15.80
C GLU A 212 9.83 4.14 15.33
N LEU A 213 9.62 4.95 14.29
CA LEU A 213 8.40 4.91 13.49
C LEU A 213 8.15 3.44 13.17
N THR A 214 6.92 2.93 13.33
CA THR A 214 6.53 1.51 13.21
C THR A 214 6.81 0.95 11.80
N VAL A 215 8.04 1.02 11.36
CA VAL A 215 8.51 0.61 10.03
C VAL A 215 9.48 -0.58 10.13
N ALA A 216 9.82 -0.98 11.38
CA ALA A 216 10.84 -2.02 11.65
C ALA A 216 10.51 -3.39 11.03
N ASN A 217 9.23 -3.68 10.82
CA ASN A 217 8.77 -4.95 10.24
C ASN A 217 8.30 -4.81 8.79
N ILE A 218 8.66 -3.71 8.10
CA ILE A 218 8.26 -3.46 6.72
C ILE A 218 9.50 -3.33 5.85
N ASP A 219 9.68 -4.28 4.95
CA ASP A 219 10.69 -4.19 3.91
C ASP A 219 10.26 -3.14 2.89
N GLN A 220 11.12 -2.15 2.63
CA GLN A 220 10.79 -1.02 1.79
C GLN A 220 11.70 -0.96 0.57
N TYR A 221 11.08 -0.98 -0.59
CA TYR A 221 11.75 -0.99 -1.88
C TYR A 221 11.25 0.13 -2.78
N TYR A 222 12.10 0.61 -3.69
CA TYR A 222 11.66 1.50 -4.75
C TYR A 222 12.18 1.05 -6.11
N TYR A 223 11.43 1.41 -7.14
CA TYR A 223 11.73 1.13 -8.53
C TYR A 223 11.69 2.44 -9.32
N ASP A 224 12.73 2.70 -10.14
CA ASP A 224 12.69 3.83 -11.09
C ASP A 224 11.92 3.38 -12.33
N VAL A 225 10.71 3.92 -12.51
CA VAL A 225 9.74 3.46 -13.49
C VAL A 225 9.22 4.64 -14.31
N LYS A 226 9.31 4.56 -15.64
CA LYS A 226 8.67 5.53 -16.51
C LYS A 226 7.14 5.44 -16.36
N ARG A 227 6.45 6.59 -16.49
CA ARG A 227 5.00 6.66 -16.27
C ARG A 227 4.20 5.65 -17.11
N LYS A 228 4.60 5.44 -18.36
CA LYS A 228 3.94 4.49 -19.29
C LYS A 228 4.12 3.03 -18.89
N ASP A 229 5.17 2.71 -18.15
CA ASP A 229 5.56 1.34 -17.81
C ASP A 229 5.09 0.95 -16.39
N LYS A 230 4.49 1.91 -15.63
CA LYS A 230 4.10 1.69 -14.21
C LYS A 230 3.17 0.50 -14.02
N ILE A 231 2.20 0.31 -14.92
CA ILE A 231 1.25 -0.80 -14.78
C ILE A 231 1.90 -2.15 -15.08
N ASP A 232 2.78 -2.21 -16.08
CA ASP A 232 3.50 -3.44 -16.43
C ASP A 232 4.48 -3.84 -15.31
N VAL A 233 5.11 -2.85 -14.67
CA VAL A 233 5.94 -3.11 -13.49
C VAL A 233 5.09 -3.55 -12.31
N LEU A 234 3.92 -2.93 -12.08
CA LEU A 234 3.01 -3.32 -11.02
C LEU A 234 2.56 -4.78 -11.17
N THR A 235 2.13 -5.18 -12.37
CA THR A 235 1.70 -6.57 -12.62
C THR A 235 2.83 -7.55 -12.44
N ARG A 236 4.05 -7.24 -12.91
CA ARG A 236 5.24 -8.08 -12.65
C ARG A 236 5.53 -8.25 -11.16
N LEU A 237 5.42 -7.17 -10.37
CA LEU A 237 5.65 -7.25 -8.93
C LEU A 237 4.54 -8.03 -8.21
N LEU A 238 3.29 -7.88 -8.64
CA LEU A 238 2.17 -8.67 -8.13
C LEU A 238 2.39 -10.17 -8.40
N ASP A 239 2.80 -10.53 -9.60
CA ASP A 239 3.08 -11.92 -9.97
C ASP A 239 4.32 -12.47 -9.27
N TYR A 240 5.39 -11.65 -9.18
CA TYR A 240 6.65 -12.04 -8.55
C TYR A 240 6.52 -12.28 -7.04
N TYR A 241 5.91 -11.34 -6.31
CA TYR A 241 5.75 -11.44 -4.86
C TYR A 241 4.47 -12.17 -4.44
N ASN A 242 3.50 -12.27 -5.32
CA ASN A 242 2.21 -12.96 -5.14
C ASN A 242 1.55 -12.71 -3.76
N PRO A 243 1.37 -11.46 -3.34
CA PRO A 243 0.76 -11.15 -2.05
C PRO A 243 -0.73 -11.54 -2.06
N LYS A 244 -1.22 -12.16 -0.98
CA LYS A 244 -2.64 -12.52 -0.83
C LYS A 244 -3.56 -11.31 -0.89
N LEU A 245 -3.18 -10.24 -0.18
CA LEU A 245 -3.90 -8.97 -0.20
C LEU A 245 -2.93 -7.82 -0.42
N SER A 246 -3.26 -6.95 -1.36
CA SER A 246 -2.47 -5.79 -1.74
C SER A 246 -3.26 -4.49 -1.69
N LEU A 247 -2.62 -3.42 -1.24
CA LEU A 247 -3.17 -2.08 -1.28
C LEU A 247 -2.33 -1.18 -2.18
N VAL A 248 -2.93 -0.62 -3.22
CA VAL A 248 -2.27 0.25 -4.19
C VAL A 248 -2.74 1.68 -4.01
N PHE A 249 -1.80 2.60 -3.77
CA PHE A 249 -2.09 4.02 -3.56
C PHE A 249 -1.87 4.85 -4.82
N CYS A 250 -2.91 5.58 -5.22
CA CYS A 250 -2.90 6.57 -6.29
C CYS A 250 -3.27 7.96 -5.75
N ASN A 251 -2.68 9.01 -6.33
CA ASN A 251 -2.94 10.38 -5.89
C ASN A 251 -4.27 10.96 -6.38
N THR A 252 -4.90 10.39 -7.41
CA THR A 252 -6.15 10.89 -7.98
C THR A 252 -7.21 9.81 -8.12
N LYS A 253 -8.48 10.21 -7.97
CA LYS A 253 -9.65 9.35 -8.14
C LYS A 253 -9.70 8.73 -9.54
N LYS A 254 -9.41 9.54 -10.58
CA LYS A 254 -9.37 9.10 -11.97
C LYS A 254 -8.35 7.97 -12.17
N MET A 255 -7.15 8.10 -11.59
CA MET A 255 -6.13 7.06 -11.68
C MET A 255 -6.56 5.78 -10.96
N VAL A 256 -7.31 5.88 -9.85
CA VAL A 256 -7.88 4.71 -9.16
C VAL A 256 -8.80 3.94 -10.09
N ASP A 257 -9.72 4.63 -10.78
CA ASP A 257 -10.67 3.98 -11.70
C ASP A 257 -9.96 3.38 -12.92
N GLU A 258 -9.04 4.14 -13.54
CA GLU A 258 -8.26 3.69 -14.70
C GLU A 258 -7.44 2.45 -14.35
N LEU A 259 -6.73 2.47 -13.24
CA LEU A 259 -5.87 1.36 -12.81
C LEU A 259 -6.69 0.12 -12.43
N ALA A 260 -7.84 0.29 -11.75
CA ALA A 260 -8.75 -0.81 -11.46
C ALA A 260 -9.28 -1.48 -12.73
N TYR A 261 -9.71 -0.66 -13.70
CA TYR A 261 -10.18 -1.16 -15.00
C TYR A 261 -9.09 -1.93 -15.76
N GLU A 262 -7.87 -1.39 -15.83
CA GLU A 262 -6.76 -2.02 -16.52
C GLU A 262 -6.30 -3.33 -15.86
N LEU A 263 -6.22 -3.37 -14.53
CA LEU A 263 -5.87 -4.59 -13.80
C LEU A 263 -6.94 -5.68 -13.97
N CYS A 264 -8.23 -5.32 -13.90
CA CYS A 264 -9.32 -6.26 -14.19
C CYS A 264 -9.24 -6.80 -15.64
N GLY A 265 -8.93 -5.93 -16.61
CA GLY A 265 -8.73 -6.32 -18.00
C GLY A 265 -7.55 -7.29 -18.22
N ARG A 266 -6.59 -7.30 -17.29
CA ARG A 266 -5.45 -8.23 -17.27
C ARG A 266 -5.70 -9.48 -16.41
N GLY A 267 -6.92 -9.67 -15.89
CA GLY A 267 -7.32 -10.84 -15.12
C GLY A 267 -7.08 -10.78 -13.61
N TYR A 268 -6.67 -9.62 -13.07
CA TYR A 268 -6.49 -9.46 -11.62
C TYR A 268 -7.82 -9.12 -10.94
N SER A 269 -8.02 -9.64 -9.73
CA SER A 269 -9.16 -9.31 -8.88
C SER A 269 -8.91 -7.96 -8.17
N ALA A 270 -9.26 -6.85 -8.84
CA ALA A 270 -8.97 -5.51 -8.38
C ALA A 270 -10.23 -4.65 -8.26
N GLU A 271 -10.38 -3.87 -7.18
CA GLU A 271 -11.45 -2.90 -7.00
C GLU A 271 -10.90 -1.54 -6.58
N GLY A 272 -11.51 -0.46 -7.13
CA GLY A 272 -11.16 0.92 -6.77
C GLY A 272 -11.94 1.41 -5.55
N LEU A 273 -11.31 2.30 -4.75
CA LEU A 273 -11.93 2.96 -3.60
C LEU A 273 -11.56 4.45 -3.56
N HIS A 274 -12.52 5.34 -3.76
CA HIS A 274 -12.29 6.79 -3.72
C HIS A 274 -13.54 7.57 -3.25
N GLY A 275 -13.38 8.87 -3.00
CA GLY A 275 -14.39 9.71 -2.34
C GLY A 275 -15.69 9.93 -3.13
N ASP A 276 -15.68 9.78 -4.48
CA ASP A 276 -16.88 10.02 -5.31
C ASP A 276 -17.82 8.82 -5.37
N MET A 277 -17.39 7.67 -4.86
CA MET A 277 -18.22 6.47 -4.80
C MET A 277 -19.38 6.63 -3.80
N LYS A 278 -20.55 6.08 -4.18
CA LYS A 278 -21.69 5.97 -3.26
C LYS A 278 -21.34 5.06 -2.07
N GLN A 279 -21.88 5.37 -0.88
CA GLN A 279 -21.53 4.61 0.34
C GLN A 279 -21.79 3.11 0.20
N VAL A 280 -22.90 2.71 -0.40
CA VAL A 280 -23.24 1.29 -0.62
C VAL A 280 -22.17 0.58 -1.46
N GLN A 281 -21.58 1.28 -2.44
CA GLN A 281 -20.50 0.72 -3.26
C GLN A 281 -19.22 0.58 -2.45
N ARG A 282 -18.85 1.61 -1.65
CA ARG A 282 -17.68 1.56 -0.75
C ARG A 282 -17.78 0.40 0.24
N ASP A 283 -18.97 0.24 0.88
CA ASP A 283 -19.22 -0.83 1.84
C ASP A 283 -19.07 -2.21 1.19
N ARG A 284 -19.54 -2.35 -0.07
CA ARG A 284 -19.38 -3.59 -0.85
C ARG A 284 -17.92 -3.89 -1.14
N VAL A 285 -17.17 -2.91 -1.68
CA VAL A 285 -15.74 -3.04 -1.98
C VAL A 285 -14.96 -3.44 -0.74
N MET A 286 -15.17 -2.74 0.37
CA MET A 286 -14.51 -3.04 1.64
C MET A 286 -14.85 -4.42 2.18
N LYS A 287 -16.10 -4.86 2.01
CA LYS A 287 -16.52 -6.22 2.39
C LYS A 287 -15.86 -7.28 1.52
N ASN A 288 -15.78 -7.06 0.20
CA ASN A 288 -15.12 -7.98 -0.73
C ASN A 288 -13.64 -8.12 -0.38
N PHE A 289 -12.95 -7.00 -0.15
CA PHE A 289 -11.53 -6.99 0.20
C PHE A 289 -11.26 -7.68 1.54
N ARG A 290 -12.04 -7.40 2.59
CA ARG A 290 -11.90 -8.09 3.89
C ARG A 290 -12.13 -9.60 3.82
N ASN A 291 -13.01 -10.04 2.94
CA ASN A 291 -13.34 -11.46 2.77
C ASN A 291 -12.42 -12.17 1.76
N GLY A 292 -11.39 -11.51 1.22
CA GLY A 292 -10.49 -12.08 0.23
C GLY A 292 -11.15 -12.41 -1.10
N LYS A 293 -12.27 -11.75 -1.44
CA LYS A 293 -12.89 -11.84 -2.76
C LYS A 293 -12.25 -10.91 -3.78
N THR A 294 -11.59 -9.89 -3.31
CA THR A 294 -10.80 -8.92 -4.06
C THR A 294 -9.40 -8.94 -3.47
N ASP A 295 -8.39 -9.20 -4.28
CA ASP A 295 -7.00 -9.36 -3.84
C ASP A 295 -6.27 -8.01 -3.84
N ILE A 296 -6.70 -7.08 -4.70
CA ILE A 296 -6.04 -5.80 -4.91
C ILE A 296 -7.04 -4.66 -4.69
N LEU A 297 -6.82 -3.86 -3.65
CA LEU A 297 -7.58 -2.65 -3.42
C LEU A 297 -6.76 -1.44 -3.88
N ILE A 298 -7.32 -0.64 -4.79
CA ILE A 298 -6.69 0.58 -5.30
C ILE A 298 -7.39 1.77 -4.67
N ALA A 299 -6.66 2.66 -4.00
CA ALA A 299 -7.30 3.72 -3.23
C ALA A 299 -6.53 5.05 -3.27
N THR A 300 -7.27 6.14 -3.04
CA THR A 300 -6.66 7.43 -2.67
C THR A 300 -6.38 7.47 -1.17
N ASP A 301 -5.45 8.32 -0.73
CA ASP A 301 -5.11 8.48 0.70
C ASP A 301 -6.35 8.68 1.58
N VAL A 302 -7.22 9.60 1.18
CA VAL A 302 -8.44 9.92 1.93
C VAL A 302 -9.38 8.72 2.04
N ALA A 303 -9.53 7.95 0.97
CA ALA A 303 -10.42 6.79 0.96
C ALA A 303 -9.85 5.58 1.70
N ALA A 304 -8.53 5.46 1.72
CA ALA A 304 -7.82 4.39 2.41
C ALA A 304 -7.68 4.64 3.94
N ARG A 305 -8.00 5.85 4.40
CA ARG A 305 -8.05 6.15 5.84
C ARG A 305 -9.10 5.30 6.53
N GLY A 306 -8.73 4.76 7.66
CA GLY A 306 -9.63 3.91 8.44
C GLY A 306 -9.88 2.51 7.85
N ILE A 307 -9.15 2.11 6.80
CA ILE A 307 -9.16 0.72 6.36
C ILE A 307 -8.52 -0.12 7.46
N ASP A 308 -9.34 -0.95 8.09
CA ASP A 308 -8.92 -1.94 9.07
C ASP A 308 -8.98 -3.31 8.39
N VAL A 309 -7.86 -3.67 7.81
CA VAL A 309 -7.63 -4.98 7.23
C VAL A 309 -6.25 -5.42 7.72
N ASP A 310 -6.23 -6.48 8.51
CA ASP A 310 -5.02 -6.93 9.21
C ASP A 310 -4.09 -7.78 8.36
N ASP A 311 -4.55 -8.21 7.19
CA ASP A 311 -3.84 -9.17 6.33
C ASP A 311 -3.27 -8.57 5.04
N VAL A 312 -3.06 -7.24 4.99
CA VAL A 312 -2.39 -6.63 3.84
C VAL A 312 -0.91 -6.98 3.86
N GLU A 313 -0.47 -7.81 2.92
CA GLU A 313 0.92 -8.28 2.81
C GLU A 313 1.80 -7.29 2.06
N ALA A 314 1.23 -6.59 1.07
CA ALA A 314 1.96 -5.64 0.25
C ALA A 314 1.25 -4.30 0.08
N VAL A 315 2.02 -3.22 0.17
CA VAL A 315 1.57 -1.86 -0.14
C VAL A 315 2.36 -1.34 -1.32
N PHE A 316 1.65 -0.87 -2.34
CA PHE A 316 2.24 -0.24 -3.51
C PHE A 316 1.94 1.25 -3.54
N ASN A 317 2.95 2.09 -3.47
CA ASN A 317 2.84 3.51 -3.77
C ASN A 317 2.99 3.67 -5.29
N TYR A 318 1.90 3.50 -6.04
CA TYR A 318 1.86 3.72 -7.49
C TYR A 318 2.23 5.17 -7.83
N ASP A 319 1.79 6.09 -6.98
CA ASP A 319 2.25 7.47 -6.94
C ASP A 319 2.79 7.78 -5.54
N LEU A 320 3.93 8.48 -5.44
CA LEU A 320 4.42 8.95 -4.15
C LEU A 320 3.41 9.91 -3.51
N PRO A 321 3.22 9.84 -2.19
CA PRO A 321 2.34 10.77 -1.47
C PRO A 321 2.85 12.21 -1.58
N GLN A 322 1.96 13.20 -1.40
CA GLN A 322 2.36 14.60 -1.43
C GLN A 322 3.17 14.99 -0.19
N ASP A 323 2.80 14.48 0.98
CA ASP A 323 3.46 14.72 2.26
C ASP A 323 4.13 13.45 2.80
N ASP A 324 5.25 13.61 3.48
CA ASP A 324 6.07 12.50 3.99
C ASP A 324 5.32 11.68 5.06
N GLU A 325 4.44 12.32 5.82
CA GLU A 325 3.61 11.68 6.83
C GLU A 325 2.65 10.65 6.22
N TYR A 326 2.07 10.97 5.06
CA TYR A 326 1.19 10.03 4.36
C TYR A 326 1.92 8.75 3.92
N TYR A 327 3.21 8.83 3.65
CA TYR A 327 3.99 7.63 3.36
C TYR A 327 3.92 6.63 4.51
N VAL A 328 4.13 7.09 5.74
CA VAL A 328 4.04 6.24 6.95
C VAL A 328 2.63 5.67 7.13
N HIS A 329 1.61 6.48 6.92
CA HIS A 329 0.21 6.05 7.03
C HIS A 329 -0.18 5.01 5.96
N ARG A 330 0.39 5.11 4.76
CA ARG A 330 0.19 4.13 3.68
C ARG A 330 0.85 2.80 4.01
N ILE A 331 2.15 2.81 4.28
CA ILE A 331 2.89 1.57 4.55
C ILE A 331 2.48 0.91 5.87
N GLY A 332 2.00 1.69 6.84
CA GLY A 332 1.42 1.19 8.08
C GLY A 332 0.11 0.40 7.92
N ARG A 333 -0.34 0.15 6.67
CA ARG A 333 -1.43 -0.80 6.37
C ARG A 333 -0.92 -2.23 6.28
N THR A 334 0.38 -2.44 6.16
CA THR A 334 1.03 -3.75 6.26
C THR A 334 1.93 -3.84 7.50
N GLY A 335 2.49 -4.98 7.80
CA GLY A 335 3.39 -5.19 8.94
C GLY A 335 2.72 -5.06 10.31
N ARG A 336 1.41 -5.29 10.42
CA ARG A 336 0.65 -5.22 11.66
C ARG A 336 0.74 -6.51 12.47
N ALA A 337 0.46 -6.42 13.77
CA ALA A 337 0.40 -7.56 14.69
C ALA A 337 1.67 -8.42 14.70
N GLY A 338 2.86 -7.81 14.53
CA GLY A 338 4.14 -8.52 14.55
C GLY A 338 4.50 -9.25 13.26
N ARG A 339 3.67 -9.16 12.21
CA ARG A 339 3.96 -9.75 10.88
C ARG A 339 4.93 -8.88 10.08
N CYS A 340 5.66 -9.50 9.15
CA CYS A 340 6.46 -8.77 8.17
C CYS A 340 5.58 -8.30 7.01
N GLY A 341 5.82 -7.09 6.53
CA GLY A 341 5.13 -6.51 5.38
C GLY A 341 6.11 -6.02 4.32
N LYS A 342 5.62 -5.80 3.11
CA LYS A 342 6.42 -5.22 2.02
C LYS A 342 5.79 -3.93 1.50
N ALA A 343 6.61 -2.93 1.24
CA ALA A 343 6.19 -1.66 0.66
C ALA A 343 7.03 -1.35 -0.57
N PHE A 344 6.36 -1.10 -1.68
CA PHE A 344 6.96 -0.82 -2.98
C PHE A 344 6.59 0.59 -3.43
N SER A 345 7.57 1.37 -3.89
CA SER A 345 7.34 2.74 -4.32
C SER A 345 7.83 2.95 -5.74
N PHE A 346 7.00 3.48 -6.61
CA PHE A 346 7.38 3.84 -7.97
C PHE A 346 7.82 5.31 -7.99
N VAL A 347 9.01 5.53 -8.50
CA VAL A 347 9.62 6.86 -8.64
C VAL A 347 10.03 7.11 -10.08
N LYS A 348 10.04 8.37 -10.48
CA LYS A 348 10.52 8.78 -11.81
C LYS A 348 11.43 9.99 -11.68
N GLY A 349 12.67 9.84 -12.11
CA GLY A 349 13.60 10.95 -12.24
C GLY A 349 13.73 11.78 -10.95
N LYS A 350 13.24 13.03 -10.93
CA LYS A 350 13.33 13.92 -9.77
C LYS A 350 12.56 13.47 -8.53
N GLU A 351 11.60 12.55 -8.65
CA GLU A 351 10.86 12.01 -7.49
C GLU A 351 11.76 11.24 -6.52
N VAL A 352 12.93 10.79 -6.97
CA VAL A 352 13.97 10.20 -6.10
C VAL A 352 14.41 11.17 -4.99
N TYR A 353 14.41 12.48 -5.23
CA TYR A 353 14.71 13.47 -4.17
C TYR A 353 13.64 13.49 -3.09
N LYS A 354 12.37 13.43 -3.49
CA LYS A 354 11.24 13.31 -2.55
C LYS A 354 11.34 12.02 -1.72
N LEU A 355 11.72 10.90 -2.34
CA LEU A 355 11.97 9.66 -1.61
C LEU A 355 13.07 9.81 -0.56
N LYS A 356 14.13 10.59 -0.84
CA LYS A 356 15.18 10.90 0.15
C LYS A 356 14.66 11.72 1.32
N ASP A 357 13.71 12.63 1.10
CA ASP A 357 13.09 13.41 2.17
C ASP A 357 12.21 12.49 3.03
N ILE A 358 11.42 11.60 2.42
CA ILE A 358 10.67 10.55 3.11
C ILE A 358 11.60 9.66 3.96
N GLN A 359 12.75 9.22 3.42
CA GLN A 359 13.72 8.42 4.18
C GLN A 359 14.26 9.16 5.42
N ARG A 360 14.53 10.48 5.29
CA ARG A 360 14.97 11.30 6.43
C ARG A 360 13.85 11.44 7.47
N TYR A 361 12.62 11.64 7.03
CA TYR A 361 11.45 11.75 7.91
C TYR A 361 11.21 10.44 8.67
N CYS A 362 11.18 9.33 7.96
CA CYS A 362 10.93 7.99 8.52
C CYS A 362 12.13 7.42 9.28
N LYS A 363 13.34 8.02 9.16
CA LYS A 363 14.60 7.47 9.69
C LYS A 363 14.86 6.03 9.27
N THR A 364 14.49 5.67 8.06
CA THR A 364 14.63 4.32 7.50
C THR A 364 15.24 4.37 6.11
N LYS A 365 15.76 3.24 5.64
CA LYS A 365 16.28 3.10 4.29
C LYS A 365 15.23 2.44 3.40
N ILE A 366 15.04 3.00 2.21
CA ILE A 366 14.24 2.41 1.14
C ILE A 366 15.23 1.97 0.06
N TYR A 367 15.25 0.69 -0.25
CA TYR A 367 16.27 0.11 -1.12
C TYR A 367 15.83 0.14 -2.58
N ALA A 368 16.76 0.54 -3.46
CA ALA A 368 16.55 0.39 -4.90
C ALA A 368 16.56 -1.09 -5.27
N GLN A 369 15.61 -1.51 -6.09
CA GLN A 369 15.55 -2.86 -6.62
C GLN A 369 15.48 -2.84 -8.16
N PRO A 370 16.09 -3.79 -8.85
CA PRO A 370 15.86 -3.99 -10.27
C PRO A 370 14.42 -4.48 -10.48
N ILE A 371 13.82 -4.06 -11.59
CA ILE A 371 12.51 -4.54 -11.99
C ILE A 371 12.65 -6.02 -12.38
N PRO A 372 11.84 -6.93 -11.82
CA PRO A 372 11.87 -8.35 -12.21
C PRO A 372 11.69 -8.50 -13.72
N SER A 373 12.52 -9.35 -14.33
CA SER A 373 12.37 -9.66 -15.75
C SER A 373 11.11 -10.52 -16.00
N SER A 374 10.66 -10.60 -17.23
CA SER A 374 9.57 -11.53 -17.59
C SER A 374 9.95 -12.98 -17.29
N ASP A 375 11.23 -13.31 -17.45
CA ASP A 375 11.75 -14.66 -17.18
C ASP A 375 11.74 -14.99 -15.68
N ASP A 376 12.05 -14.00 -14.80
CA ASP A 376 11.97 -14.20 -13.34
C ASP A 376 10.52 -14.48 -12.92
N VAL A 377 9.58 -13.73 -13.48
CA VAL A 377 8.14 -13.93 -13.21
C VAL A 377 7.68 -15.30 -13.73
N ALA A 378 8.07 -15.66 -14.95
CA ALA A 378 7.73 -16.96 -15.54
C ALA A 378 8.26 -18.13 -14.71
N LYS A 379 9.51 -18.05 -14.21
CA LYS A 379 10.09 -19.07 -13.34
C LYS A 379 9.31 -19.24 -12.04
N ILE A 380 9.01 -18.14 -11.33
CA ILE A 380 8.25 -18.20 -10.08
C ILE A 380 6.84 -18.75 -10.31
N ARG A 381 6.19 -18.35 -11.43
CA ARG A 381 4.88 -18.88 -11.78
C ARG A 381 4.94 -20.39 -12.06
N ALA A 382 5.99 -20.84 -12.78
CA ALA A 382 6.22 -22.26 -13.02
C ALA A 382 6.48 -23.03 -11.72
N GLU A 383 7.35 -22.54 -10.85
CA GLU A 383 7.63 -23.15 -9.53
C GLU A 383 6.34 -23.30 -8.71
N LYS A 384 5.52 -22.26 -8.63
CA LYS A 384 4.24 -22.31 -7.93
C LYS A 384 3.26 -23.34 -8.49
N ILE A 385 3.17 -23.42 -9.82
CA ILE A 385 2.32 -24.44 -10.48
C ILE A 385 2.87 -25.85 -10.16
N MET A 386 4.18 -26.02 -10.17
CA MET A 386 4.81 -27.31 -9.82
C MET A 386 4.57 -27.70 -8.36
N ASP A 387 4.60 -26.74 -7.43
CA ASP A 387 4.25 -26.99 -6.03
C ASP A 387 2.78 -27.44 -5.87
N GLN A 388 1.86 -26.79 -6.59
CA GLN A 388 0.45 -27.18 -6.61
C GLN A 388 0.26 -28.58 -7.22
N ILE A 389 0.96 -28.88 -8.32
CA ILE A 389 0.95 -30.21 -8.95
C ILE A 389 1.47 -31.26 -7.97
N SER A 390 2.55 -30.97 -7.24
CA SER A 390 3.08 -31.90 -6.23
C SER A 390 2.03 -32.21 -5.16
N THR A 391 1.33 -31.21 -4.66
CA THR A 391 0.24 -31.39 -3.69
C THR A 391 -0.89 -32.27 -4.26
N ILE A 392 -1.29 -32.03 -5.52
CA ILE A 392 -2.33 -32.81 -6.19
C ILE A 392 -1.89 -34.29 -6.35
N ILE A 393 -0.62 -34.53 -6.70
CA ILE A 393 -0.06 -35.87 -6.83
C ILE A 393 -0.11 -36.63 -5.51
N ASP A 394 0.18 -35.93 -4.39
CA ASP A 394 0.24 -36.53 -3.06
C ASP A 394 -1.15 -36.77 -2.43
N GLU A 395 -2.13 -35.92 -2.74
CA GLU A 395 -3.44 -35.92 -2.07
C GLU A 395 -4.56 -36.57 -2.89
N GLU A 396 -4.47 -36.59 -4.23
CA GLU A 396 -5.56 -37.00 -5.09
C GLU A 396 -5.32 -38.36 -5.79
N ASN A 397 -6.39 -39.10 -6.05
CA ASN A 397 -6.32 -40.34 -6.85
C ASN A 397 -6.38 -40.04 -8.33
N LEU A 398 -5.25 -40.05 -9.01
CA LEU A 398 -5.10 -39.69 -10.42
C LEU A 398 -5.28 -40.87 -11.40
N THR A 399 -5.62 -42.09 -10.95
CA THR A 399 -5.66 -43.29 -11.78
C THR A 399 -6.46 -43.11 -13.07
N SER A 400 -7.68 -42.59 -13.00
CA SER A 400 -8.53 -42.38 -14.19
C SER A 400 -8.00 -41.30 -15.14
N VAL A 401 -7.24 -40.32 -14.63
CA VAL A 401 -6.62 -39.28 -15.45
C VAL A 401 -5.38 -39.85 -16.15
N ILE A 402 -4.62 -40.70 -15.45
CA ILE A 402 -3.46 -41.41 -16.00
C ILE A 402 -3.90 -42.30 -17.18
N ASP A 403 -5.00 -43.09 -17.03
CA ASP A 403 -5.54 -43.91 -18.09
C ASP A 403 -5.88 -43.10 -19.37
N ILE A 404 -6.43 -41.89 -19.22
CA ILE A 404 -6.72 -41.00 -20.35
C ILE A 404 -5.43 -40.56 -21.05
N ILE A 405 -4.40 -40.19 -20.27
CA ILE A 405 -3.10 -39.75 -20.81
C ILE A 405 -2.39 -40.93 -21.53
N GLU A 406 -2.40 -42.13 -20.92
CA GLU A 406 -1.81 -43.32 -21.52
C GLU A 406 -2.48 -43.69 -22.86
N ASN A 407 -3.82 -43.61 -22.95
CA ASN A 407 -4.54 -43.83 -24.20
C ASN A 407 -4.11 -42.80 -25.27
N GLN A 408 -3.99 -41.52 -24.90
CA GLN A 408 -3.55 -40.48 -25.83
C GLN A 408 -2.10 -40.70 -26.32
N ILE A 409 -1.21 -41.16 -25.45
CA ILE A 409 0.18 -41.49 -25.83
C ILE A 409 0.20 -42.68 -26.80
N ASN A 410 -0.64 -43.70 -26.58
CA ASN A 410 -0.71 -44.87 -27.44
C ASN A 410 -1.31 -44.57 -28.84
N GLU A 411 -2.13 -43.51 -28.94
CA GLU A 411 -2.78 -43.11 -30.20
C GLU A 411 -2.01 -42.00 -30.95
N SER A 412 -0.94 -41.44 -30.38
CA SER A 412 -0.17 -40.34 -30.96
C SER A 412 1.33 -40.55 -30.80
N ASP A 413 2.13 -39.74 -31.51
CA ASP A 413 3.60 -39.72 -31.38
C ASP A 413 4.11 -38.84 -30.22
N TYR A 414 3.21 -38.36 -29.33
CA TYR A 414 3.59 -37.51 -28.19
C TYR A 414 4.06 -38.36 -27.02
N THR A 415 5.08 -37.82 -26.31
CA THR A 415 5.53 -38.41 -25.05
C THR A 415 4.75 -37.83 -23.86
N ALA A 416 4.81 -38.50 -22.70
CA ALA A 416 4.27 -37.95 -21.45
C ALA A 416 4.89 -36.58 -21.10
N MET A 417 6.15 -36.37 -21.47
CA MET A 417 6.84 -35.11 -21.26
C MET A 417 6.27 -33.98 -22.14
N ASP A 418 5.92 -34.28 -23.40
CA ASP A 418 5.30 -33.31 -24.31
C ASP A 418 3.94 -32.87 -23.81
N ILE A 419 3.14 -33.83 -23.32
CA ILE A 419 1.82 -33.55 -22.72
C ILE A 419 1.98 -32.75 -21.45
N ALA A 420 2.90 -33.10 -20.55
CA ALA A 420 3.17 -32.34 -19.32
C ALA A 420 3.64 -30.93 -19.63
N ALA A 421 4.55 -30.75 -20.59
CA ALA A 421 5.01 -29.44 -21.03
C ALA A 421 3.88 -28.59 -21.61
N ALA A 422 2.97 -29.18 -22.40
CA ALA A 422 1.80 -28.49 -22.95
C ALA A 422 0.82 -28.07 -21.87
N PHE A 423 0.56 -28.90 -20.85
CA PHE A 423 -0.27 -28.55 -19.71
C PHE A 423 0.36 -27.42 -18.87
N LEU A 424 1.66 -27.50 -18.60
CA LEU A 424 2.37 -26.42 -17.88
C LEU A 424 2.31 -25.11 -18.68
N TYR A 425 2.57 -25.17 -19.99
CA TYR A 425 2.44 -24.00 -20.88
C TYR A 425 1.04 -23.40 -20.85
N GLN A 426 0.00 -24.22 -20.92
CA GLN A 426 -1.39 -23.77 -20.81
C GLN A 426 -1.69 -23.16 -19.44
N ALA A 427 -1.23 -23.78 -18.35
CA ALA A 427 -1.43 -23.31 -16.99
C ALA A 427 -0.69 -21.99 -16.71
N MET A 428 0.46 -21.76 -17.35
CA MET A 428 1.20 -20.51 -17.28
C MET A 428 0.54 -19.36 -18.06
N GLY A 429 -0.46 -19.63 -18.89
CA GLY A 429 -1.11 -18.65 -19.75
C GLY A 429 -0.32 -18.42 -21.04
N ALA A 430 -0.84 -18.84 -22.17
CA ALA A 430 -0.18 -18.92 -23.48
C ALA A 430 0.45 -17.62 -24.04
N SER A 431 0.25 -16.48 -23.40
CA SER A 431 0.76 -15.17 -23.84
C SER A 431 2.08 -14.73 -23.20
N GLU A 432 2.63 -15.47 -22.22
CA GLU A 432 3.78 -15.01 -21.43
C GLU A 432 5.05 -15.86 -21.55
N ILE A 433 4.97 -17.05 -22.11
CA ILE A 433 6.17 -17.74 -22.57
C ILE A 433 6.43 -17.30 -24.02
N SER A 434 6.82 -16.04 -24.22
CA SER A 434 7.74 -15.82 -25.32
C SER A 434 8.97 -16.63 -24.93
N THR A 435 9.26 -17.71 -25.64
CA THR A 435 10.63 -18.20 -25.75
C THR A 435 11.48 -16.95 -25.77
N ALA A 436 12.29 -16.78 -24.74
CA ALA A 436 13.31 -15.76 -24.74
C ALA A 436 14.38 -16.14 -25.76
N GLU A 437 14.05 -16.10 -27.03
CA GLU A 437 14.88 -15.36 -27.93
C GLU A 437 14.81 -13.94 -27.39
N SER A 438 15.89 -13.52 -26.75
CA SER A 438 16.13 -12.13 -26.43
C SER A 438 15.78 -11.32 -27.67
N LYS A 439 14.56 -10.80 -27.73
CA LYS A 439 14.25 -9.68 -28.59
C LYS A 439 14.90 -8.47 -27.94
N ASP A 440 16.23 -8.43 -28.00
CA ASP A 440 16.93 -7.20 -28.26
C ASP A 440 16.39 -6.79 -29.67
N ASP A 441 15.19 -6.22 -29.71
CA ASP A 441 14.71 -5.50 -30.87
C ASP A 441 15.58 -4.25 -30.95
N TYR A 442 16.79 -4.44 -31.46
CA TYR A 442 17.62 -3.35 -31.89
C TYR A 442 16.88 -2.70 -33.07
N ASP A 443 16.37 -1.50 -32.85
CA ASP A 443 15.77 -0.72 -33.92
C ASP A 443 16.89 -0.24 -34.86
N PHE A 444 17.03 -0.94 -35.96
CA PHE A 444 17.97 -0.59 -37.04
C PHE A 444 17.34 0.38 -38.06
N HIS A 445 16.09 0.78 -37.87
CA HIS A 445 15.46 1.78 -38.70
C HIS A 445 16.03 3.17 -38.34
N ASN A 446 16.69 3.80 -39.32
CA ASN A 446 17.26 5.14 -39.19
C ASN A 446 18.63 5.24 -38.45
N THR A 447 19.54 4.34 -38.68
CA THR A 447 20.91 4.44 -38.12
C THR A 447 21.82 5.41 -38.89
N GLY A 448 21.35 5.96 -40.03
CA GLY A 448 22.13 6.88 -40.87
C GLY A 448 23.25 6.22 -41.64
N ALA A 449 23.20 4.90 -41.86
CA ALA A 449 24.14 4.12 -42.67
C ALA A 449 23.72 4.13 -44.16
N GLU A 450 24.64 3.64 -45.03
CA GLU A 450 24.36 3.37 -46.43
C GLU A 450 23.28 2.30 -46.62
N ASP A 451 22.59 2.28 -47.78
CA ASP A 451 21.56 1.29 -48.08
C ASP A 451 22.05 -0.17 -47.88
N GLY A 452 21.33 -0.94 -47.07
CA GLY A 452 21.70 -2.31 -46.74
C GLY A 452 22.71 -2.46 -45.59
N MET A 453 23.17 -1.37 -45.00
CA MET A 453 24.08 -1.33 -43.87
C MET A 453 23.37 -0.83 -42.61
N VAL A 454 23.89 -1.15 -41.44
CA VAL A 454 23.51 -0.57 -40.14
C VAL A 454 24.72 0.06 -39.47
N ARG A 455 24.53 1.23 -38.90
CA ARG A 455 25.60 1.99 -38.22
C ARG A 455 25.52 1.72 -36.72
N LEU A 456 26.65 1.29 -36.16
CA LEU A 456 26.77 0.93 -34.76
C LEU A 456 27.72 1.92 -34.05
N PHE A 457 27.37 2.30 -32.85
CA PHE A 457 28.16 3.14 -31.97
C PHE A 457 29.01 2.25 -31.03
N ILE A 458 30.27 2.63 -30.82
CA ILE A 458 31.17 1.98 -29.88
C ILE A 458 31.76 3.04 -28.94
N ASN A 459 31.76 2.80 -27.65
CA ASN A 459 32.20 3.73 -26.61
C ASN A 459 33.74 3.86 -26.46
N VAL A 460 34.52 3.57 -27.48
CA VAL A 460 35.98 3.74 -27.52
C VAL A 460 36.44 4.51 -28.75
N GLY A 461 37.55 5.28 -28.62
CA GLY A 461 38.02 6.16 -29.67
C GLY A 461 39.55 6.35 -29.68
N LYS A 462 39.99 7.40 -30.39
CA LYS A 462 41.43 7.70 -30.55
C LYS A 462 42.18 7.88 -29.22
N LYS A 463 41.53 8.49 -28.20
CA LYS A 463 42.11 8.70 -26.87
C LYS A 463 42.41 7.39 -26.13
N ASP A 464 41.74 6.33 -26.52
CA ASP A 464 41.95 5.00 -25.94
C ASP A 464 43.09 4.22 -26.60
N LYS A 465 43.83 4.86 -27.50
CA LYS A 465 44.92 4.29 -28.30
C LYS A 465 44.51 3.10 -29.18
N ILE A 466 43.24 3.10 -29.57
CA ILE A 466 42.63 2.12 -30.48
C ILE A 466 42.74 2.63 -31.91
N LYS A 467 42.97 1.73 -32.84
CA LYS A 467 43.05 2.03 -34.28
C LYS A 467 41.89 1.35 -35.02
N PRO A 468 41.52 1.79 -36.24
CA PRO A 468 40.45 1.17 -37.02
C PRO A 468 40.62 -0.35 -37.20
N GLY A 469 41.87 -0.80 -37.41
CA GLY A 469 42.19 -2.22 -37.52
C GLY A 469 41.94 -3.05 -36.25
N ASP A 470 42.02 -2.43 -35.06
CA ASP A 470 41.73 -3.10 -33.80
C ASP A 470 40.21 -3.37 -33.64
N ILE A 471 39.38 -2.41 -34.14
CA ILE A 471 37.91 -2.54 -34.16
C ILE A 471 37.50 -3.58 -35.18
N LEU A 472 38.06 -3.51 -36.40
CA LEU A 472 37.80 -4.48 -37.44
C LEU A 472 38.14 -5.92 -36.97
N GLY A 473 39.33 -6.07 -36.35
CA GLY A 473 39.79 -7.36 -35.83
C GLY A 473 38.90 -7.89 -34.72
N ALA A 474 38.43 -7.04 -33.82
CA ALA A 474 37.52 -7.42 -32.75
C ALA A 474 36.17 -7.86 -33.30
N ILE A 475 35.55 -7.09 -34.19
CA ILE A 475 34.25 -7.42 -34.79
C ILE A 475 34.36 -8.75 -35.57
N ALA A 476 35.36 -8.88 -36.44
CA ALA A 476 35.51 -10.10 -37.21
C ALA A 476 35.87 -11.33 -36.36
N GLY A 477 36.68 -11.13 -35.30
CA GLY A 477 37.09 -12.22 -34.40
C GLY A 477 35.98 -12.71 -33.48
N GLU A 478 35.16 -11.80 -32.93
CA GLU A 478 34.11 -12.15 -31.96
C GLU A 478 32.81 -12.59 -32.65
N SER A 479 32.41 -11.96 -33.77
CA SER A 479 31.17 -12.30 -34.48
C SER A 479 31.35 -13.37 -35.57
N GLY A 480 32.56 -13.70 -35.96
CA GLY A 480 32.81 -14.60 -37.07
C GLY A 480 32.51 -14.01 -38.47
N MET A 481 32.07 -12.74 -38.55
CA MET A 481 31.77 -12.05 -39.80
C MET A 481 33.06 -11.79 -40.61
N PRO A 482 33.06 -12.03 -41.91
CA PRO A 482 34.22 -11.70 -42.74
C PRO A 482 34.57 -10.20 -42.66
N GLY A 483 35.80 -9.86 -42.24
CA GLY A 483 36.22 -8.46 -42.03
C GLY A 483 36.06 -7.56 -43.26
N ARG A 484 36.07 -8.14 -44.48
CA ARG A 484 35.84 -7.41 -45.75
C ARG A 484 34.41 -6.84 -45.89
N LEU A 485 33.47 -7.31 -45.06
CA LEU A 485 32.07 -6.84 -45.04
C LEU A 485 31.86 -5.68 -44.09
N VAL A 486 32.85 -5.33 -43.24
CA VAL A 486 32.80 -4.14 -42.41
C VAL A 486 32.95 -2.91 -43.29
N GLY A 487 31.98 -2.03 -43.23
CA GLY A 487 31.94 -0.78 -44.00
C GLY A 487 32.80 0.34 -43.37
N ALA A 488 32.28 1.56 -43.39
CA ALA A 488 32.99 2.72 -42.87
C ALA A 488 33.24 2.62 -41.35
N ILE A 489 34.44 3.00 -40.91
CA ILE A 489 34.82 3.12 -39.50
C ILE A 489 35.19 4.57 -39.21
N ASP A 490 34.27 5.32 -38.66
CA ASP A 490 34.43 6.72 -38.32
C ASP A 490 34.88 6.89 -36.88
N MET A 491 36.17 7.12 -36.68
CA MET A 491 36.75 7.19 -35.35
C MET A 491 36.89 8.62 -34.84
N TYR A 492 36.26 8.89 -33.70
CA TYR A 492 36.35 10.14 -32.95
C TYR A 492 37.26 9.99 -31.72
N ASP A 493 37.38 11.06 -30.95
CA ASP A 493 38.26 11.08 -29.77
C ASP A 493 37.88 10.05 -28.70
N LYS A 494 36.60 9.91 -28.41
CA LYS A 494 36.07 9.08 -27.30
C LYS A 494 35.16 7.95 -27.74
N TYR A 495 34.76 7.92 -29.01
CA TYR A 495 33.83 6.94 -29.55
C TYR A 495 34.10 6.68 -31.04
N THR A 496 33.50 5.62 -31.56
CA THR A 496 33.63 5.23 -32.96
C THR A 496 32.27 4.80 -33.49
N PHE A 497 31.99 5.14 -34.74
CA PHE A 497 30.92 4.51 -35.50
C PHE A 497 31.53 3.49 -36.47
N VAL A 498 30.84 2.35 -36.63
CA VAL A 498 31.19 1.33 -37.59
C VAL A 498 29.94 0.89 -38.33
N GLU A 499 30.08 0.66 -39.64
CA GLU A 499 29.00 0.14 -40.46
C GLU A 499 29.21 -1.35 -40.73
N VAL A 500 28.11 -2.12 -40.57
CA VAL A 500 28.09 -3.56 -40.86
C VAL A 500 26.83 -3.88 -41.68
N PRO A 501 26.82 -4.92 -42.51
CA PRO A 501 25.61 -5.32 -43.23
C PRO A 501 24.43 -5.55 -42.28
N ALA A 502 23.24 -5.14 -42.65
CA ALA A 502 22.04 -5.21 -41.80
C ALA A 502 21.77 -6.66 -41.34
N GLU A 503 22.06 -7.64 -42.17
CA GLU A 503 21.91 -9.07 -41.84
C GLU A 503 22.83 -9.53 -40.70
N TYR A 504 24.01 -8.91 -40.50
CA TYR A 504 24.96 -9.22 -39.42
C TYR A 504 24.81 -8.28 -38.20
N GLY A 505 24.06 -7.20 -38.30
CA GLY A 505 23.96 -6.17 -37.25
C GLY A 505 23.61 -6.73 -35.86
N LYS A 506 22.66 -7.63 -35.79
CA LYS A 506 22.22 -8.28 -34.55
C LYS A 506 23.27 -9.25 -34.00
N GLU A 507 23.88 -10.03 -34.86
CA GLU A 507 24.93 -10.99 -34.49
C GLU A 507 26.17 -10.30 -33.95
N VAL A 508 26.60 -9.22 -34.61
CA VAL A 508 27.73 -8.37 -34.19
C VAL A 508 27.46 -7.73 -32.83
N LEU A 509 26.28 -7.15 -32.62
CA LEU A 509 25.91 -6.56 -31.33
C LEU A 509 25.97 -7.58 -30.19
N ASN A 510 25.43 -8.78 -30.41
CA ASN A 510 25.44 -9.85 -29.40
C ASN A 510 26.86 -10.37 -29.10
N ALA A 511 27.68 -10.58 -30.13
CA ALA A 511 29.05 -11.05 -29.97
C ALA A 511 29.92 -10.01 -29.22
N MET A 512 29.66 -8.72 -29.45
CA MET A 512 30.42 -7.63 -28.84
C MET A 512 29.98 -7.22 -27.42
N LYS A 513 28.86 -7.77 -26.87
CA LYS A 513 28.35 -7.41 -25.54
C LYS A 513 29.36 -7.54 -24.39
N ASN A 514 30.29 -8.51 -24.48
CA ASN A 514 31.29 -8.75 -23.45
C ASN A 514 32.73 -8.67 -24.01
N ALA A 515 32.89 -8.15 -25.23
CA ALA A 515 34.17 -8.09 -25.91
C ALA A 515 35.10 -7.04 -25.28
N LYS A 516 36.40 -7.29 -25.44
CA LYS A 516 37.43 -6.35 -25.03
C LYS A 516 38.30 -5.98 -26.22
N ILE A 517 38.50 -4.69 -26.46
CA ILE A 517 39.46 -4.20 -27.46
C ILE A 517 40.69 -3.67 -26.70
N LYS A 518 41.85 -4.27 -26.93
CA LYS A 518 43.09 -3.98 -26.19
C LYS A 518 42.94 -3.96 -24.67
N GLY A 519 42.17 -4.93 -24.13
CA GLY A 519 41.96 -5.07 -22.69
C GLY A 519 40.90 -4.15 -22.08
N ARG A 520 40.28 -3.25 -22.87
CA ARG A 520 39.14 -2.43 -22.43
C ARG A 520 37.81 -3.07 -22.81
N SER A 521 36.89 -3.12 -21.88
CA SER A 521 35.51 -3.52 -22.15
C SER A 521 34.84 -2.49 -23.04
N VAL A 522 34.22 -2.94 -24.12
CA VAL A 522 33.49 -2.09 -25.06
C VAL A 522 31.97 -2.31 -24.91
N ASN A 523 31.22 -1.24 -25.11
CA ASN A 523 29.79 -1.28 -25.27
C ASN A 523 29.45 -0.85 -26.69
N MET A 524 28.58 -1.64 -27.35
CA MET A 524 28.17 -1.40 -28.72
C MET A 524 26.67 -1.31 -28.79
N GLU A 525 26.16 -0.30 -29.47
CA GLU A 525 24.71 0.01 -29.60
C GLU A 525 24.42 0.47 -31.04
N PRO A 526 23.15 0.30 -31.54
CA PRO A 526 22.76 0.95 -32.81
C PRO A 526 22.92 2.46 -32.70
N ALA A 527 23.46 3.08 -33.74
CA ALA A 527 23.61 4.52 -33.79
C ALA A 527 22.22 5.17 -33.97
N ASN A 528 21.85 6.10 -33.09
CA ASN A 528 20.66 6.92 -33.28
C ASN A 528 20.98 8.06 -34.25
N SER A 529 20.29 8.14 -35.40
CA SER A 529 20.31 9.37 -36.20
C SER A 529 19.62 10.49 -35.41
N ARG A 530 20.28 11.63 -35.29
CA ARG A 530 19.65 12.85 -34.77
C ARG A 530 18.70 13.43 -35.80
#